data_3babf49417c89b1cf3056a099f93d45b
#
_entry.id   3babf49417c89b1cf3056a099f93d45b
#
_cell.length_a   1.000
_cell.length_b   1.000
_cell.length_c   1.000
_cell.angle_alpha   90.00
_cell.angle_beta   90.00
_cell.angle_gamma   90.00
#
_symmetry.space_group_name_H-M   'P 1'
#
loop_
_entity.id
_entity.type
_entity.pdbx_description
1 polymer ?
#
loop_
_entity_poly.entity_id
_entity_poly.type
_entity_poly.pdbx_seq_one_letter_code
_entity_poly.pdbx_strand_id
1 'polypeptide(L)'
;MSIIPPINPVTAVTTFLGLLGTKKQYDYQKAEAERRAALGVFDARQKVNELFLAKAQAISESNRRIEEMERVERQNIAMFSAKIASSDRSVGAFLKRNRQIVGQDLEDLERRSNLTSAKFALGASLDYKYGQSASSGIRAEATANLYSNMARLLQNLDIT
;
A
#
# COMPACT_ATOMS: atom_id res chain seq x y z
N MET A 1 8.97 -19.05 62.75
CA MET A 1 9.79 -17.89 62.34
C MET A 1 10.47 -18.30 61.04
N SER A 2 10.00 -17.81 59.91
CA SER A 2 10.67 -18.03 58.62
C SER A 2 11.89 -17.11 58.54
N ILE A 3 13.07 -17.70 58.55
CA ILE A 3 14.34 -16.98 58.33
C ILE A 3 14.42 -16.73 56.84
N ILE A 4 14.21 -15.49 56.41
CA ILE A 4 14.50 -15.07 55.02
C ILE A 4 16.01 -15.12 54.88
N PRO A 5 16.58 -15.94 53.97
CA PRO A 5 18.02 -16.00 53.77
C PRO A 5 18.52 -14.62 53.27
N PRO A 6 19.72 -14.18 53.71
CA PRO A 6 20.26 -12.91 53.29
C PRO A 6 20.58 -12.94 51.76
N ILE A 7 19.94 -12.06 51.00
CA ILE A 7 20.22 -11.92 49.55
C ILE A 7 21.65 -11.43 49.39
N ASN A 8 22.48 -12.19 48.67
CA ASN A 8 23.84 -11.79 48.35
C ASN A 8 23.83 -10.49 47.54
N PRO A 9 24.49 -9.41 47.97
CA PRO A 9 24.44 -8.10 47.25
C PRO A 9 24.96 -8.19 45.81
N VAL A 10 25.86 -9.11 45.53
CA VAL A 10 26.36 -9.33 44.14
C VAL A 10 25.28 -9.92 43.26
N THR A 11 24.49 -10.88 43.79
CA THR A 11 23.36 -11.49 43.05
C THR A 11 22.26 -10.47 42.80
N ALA A 12 21.96 -9.61 43.76
CA ALA A 12 20.98 -8.53 43.62
C ALA A 12 21.40 -7.53 42.52
N VAL A 13 22.65 -7.11 42.44
CA VAL A 13 23.19 -6.20 41.46
C VAL A 13 23.18 -6.83 40.04
N THR A 14 23.61 -8.08 39.90
CA THR A 14 23.62 -8.78 38.59
C THR A 14 22.20 -9.01 38.08
N THR A 15 21.25 -9.34 38.94
CA THR A 15 19.84 -9.47 38.57
C THR A 15 19.24 -8.16 38.13
N PHE A 16 19.54 -7.07 38.85
CA PHE A 16 19.06 -5.72 38.47
C PHE A 16 19.62 -5.27 37.11
N LEU A 17 20.92 -5.49 36.84
CA LEU A 17 21.53 -5.21 35.51
C LEU A 17 20.93 -6.07 34.42
N GLY A 18 20.63 -7.33 34.71
CA GLY A 18 19.95 -8.24 33.79
C GLY A 18 18.52 -7.75 33.44
N LEU A 19 17.76 -7.27 34.42
CA LEU A 19 16.44 -6.68 34.18
C LEU A 19 16.49 -5.42 33.35
N LEU A 20 17.45 -4.54 33.58
CA LEU A 20 17.65 -3.33 32.77
C LEU A 20 18.01 -3.67 31.32
N GLY A 21 18.86 -4.67 31.10
CA GLY A 21 19.22 -5.17 29.78
C GLY A 21 18.01 -5.74 29.03
N THR A 22 17.20 -6.57 29.72
CA THR A 22 15.98 -7.17 29.17
C THR A 22 14.96 -6.10 28.80
N LYS A 23 14.79 -5.08 29.64
CA LYS A 23 13.89 -3.95 29.36
C LYS A 23 14.33 -3.18 28.14
N LYS A 24 15.63 -2.83 28.01
CA LYS A 24 16.15 -2.14 26.85
C LYS A 24 15.95 -2.93 25.56
N GLN A 25 16.15 -4.24 25.61
CA GLN A 25 15.91 -5.11 24.46
C GLN A 25 14.42 -5.12 24.06
N TYR A 26 13.51 -5.19 25.03
CA TYR A 26 12.07 -5.12 24.79
C TYR A 26 11.66 -3.79 24.16
N ASP A 27 12.15 -2.67 24.71
CA ASP A 27 11.86 -1.34 24.19
C ASP A 27 12.38 -1.16 22.76
N TYR A 28 13.57 -1.71 22.44
CA TYR A 28 14.11 -1.72 21.08
C TYR A 28 13.25 -2.54 20.12
N GLN A 29 12.85 -3.76 20.49
CA GLN A 29 11.99 -4.60 19.67
C GLN A 29 10.60 -3.97 19.46
N LYS A 30 10.07 -3.30 20.48
CA LYS A 30 8.82 -2.55 20.35
C LYS A 30 8.95 -1.39 19.37
N ALA A 31 10.02 -0.61 19.43
CA ALA A 31 10.29 0.46 18.47
C ALA A 31 10.46 -0.08 17.04
N GLU A 32 11.13 -1.22 16.86
CA GLU A 32 11.25 -1.87 15.55
C GLU A 32 9.89 -2.34 15.02
N ALA A 33 9.02 -2.88 15.89
CA ALA A 33 7.65 -3.24 15.51
C ALA A 33 6.84 -2.04 15.03
N GLU A 34 6.94 -0.90 15.73
CA GLU A 34 6.28 0.35 15.34
C GLU A 34 6.82 0.88 14.00
N ARG A 35 8.14 0.80 13.80
CA ARG A 35 8.78 1.17 12.53
C ARG A 35 8.28 0.29 11.37
N ARG A 36 8.15 -1.03 11.55
CA ARG A 36 7.63 -1.94 10.53
C ARG A 36 6.18 -1.65 10.17
N ALA A 37 5.33 -1.37 11.18
CA ALA A 37 3.96 -0.94 10.93
C ALA A 37 3.91 0.38 10.14
N ALA A 38 4.73 1.37 10.53
CA ALA A 38 4.80 2.67 9.85
C ALA A 38 5.27 2.54 8.39
N LEU A 39 6.26 1.68 8.11
CA LEU A 39 6.72 1.40 6.74
C LEU A 39 5.60 0.80 5.89
N GLY A 40 4.86 -0.20 6.41
CA GLY A 40 3.72 -0.77 5.69
C GLY A 40 2.63 0.25 5.37
N VAL A 41 2.36 1.20 6.28
CA VAL A 41 1.45 2.32 6.03
C VAL A 41 2.00 3.28 4.97
N PHE A 42 3.30 3.58 5.01
CA PHE A 42 3.95 4.45 4.04
C PHE A 42 3.90 3.84 2.63
N ASP A 43 4.29 2.58 2.49
CA ASP A 43 4.28 1.86 1.21
C ASP A 43 2.85 1.77 0.63
N ALA A 44 1.87 1.49 1.49
CA ALA A 44 0.46 1.49 1.09
C ALA A 44 0.00 2.87 0.58
N ARG A 45 0.38 3.96 1.26
CA ARG A 45 0.06 5.34 0.82
C ARG A 45 0.74 5.69 -0.50
N GLN A 46 1.97 5.28 -0.70
CA GLN A 46 2.67 5.48 -1.97
C GLN A 46 1.91 4.83 -3.12
N LYS A 47 1.47 3.58 -2.97
CA LYS A 47 0.65 2.88 -3.99
C LYS A 47 -0.70 3.54 -4.23
N VAL A 48 -1.33 4.09 -3.20
CA VAL A 48 -2.56 4.88 -3.37
C VAL A 48 -2.29 6.16 -4.18
N ASN A 49 -1.18 6.85 -3.95
CA ASN A 49 -0.80 8.02 -4.76
C ASN A 49 -0.52 7.65 -6.22
N GLU A 50 0.18 6.53 -6.47
CA GLU A 50 0.41 6.00 -7.82
C GLU A 50 -0.92 5.67 -8.52
N LEU A 51 -1.90 5.14 -7.80
CA LEU A 51 -3.25 4.90 -8.30
C LEU A 51 -3.93 6.21 -8.73
N PHE A 52 -3.85 7.28 -7.92
CA PHE A 52 -4.43 8.57 -8.29
C PHE A 52 -3.75 9.16 -9.53
N LEU A 53 -2.43 9.08 -9.64
CA LEU A 53 -1.69 9.53 -10.81
C LEU A 53 -2.07 8.73 -12.06
N ALA A 54 -2.16 7.41 -11.97
CA ALA A 54 -2.58 6.56 -13.08
C ALA A 54 -4.01 6.87 -13.55
N LYS A 55 -4.94 7.13 -12.62
CA LYS A 55 -6.31 7.56 -12.96
C LYS A 55 -6.33 8.93 -13.64
N ALA A 56 -5.56 9.90 -13.13
CA ALA A 56 -5.48 11.23 -13.73
C ALA A 56 -4.91 11.16 -15.16
N GLN A 57 -3.90 10.33 -15.38
CA GLN A 57 -3.34 10.08 -16.71
C GLN A 57 -4.36 9.44 -17.65
N ALA A 58 -5.13 8.45 -17.19
CA ALA A 58 -6.15 7.80 -18.00
C ALA A 58 -7.28 8.77 -18.40
N ILE A 59 -7.71 9.65 -17.47
CA ILE A 59 -8.69 10.70 -17.77
C ILE A 59 -8.15 11.70 -18.79
N SER A 60 -6.90 12.15 -18.64
CA SER A 60 -6.25 13.07 -19.57
C SER A 60 -6.13 12.45 -20.97
N GLU A 61 -5.74 11.18 -21.06
CA GLU A 61 -5.66 10.45 -22.34
C GLU A 61 -7.04 10.30 -23.00
N SER A 62 -8.08 9.97 -22.20
CA SER A 62 -9.46 9.88 -22.68
C SER A 62 -9.93 11.21 -23.26
N ASN A 63 -9.73 12.32 -22.54
CA ASN A 63 -10.12 13.65 -23.00
C ASN A 63 -9.39 14.03 -24.30
N ARG A 64 -8.08 13.75 -24.39
CA ARG A 64 -7.30 14.00 -25.59
C ARG A 64 -7.83 13.23 -26.81
N ARG A 65 -8.22 11.96 -26.64
CA ARG A 65 -8.81 11.15 -27.71
C ARG A 65 -10.18 11.68 -28.15
N ILE A 66 -11.01 12.14 -27.22
CA ILE A 66 -12.28 12.76 -27.53
C ILE A 66 -12.07 14.06 -28.34
N GLU A 67 -11.18 14.94 -27.90
CA GLU A 67 -10.87 16.19 -28.61
C GLU A 67 -10.30 15.92 -30.03
N GLU A 68 -9.44 14.93 -30.18
CA GLU A 68 -8.91 14.52 -31.47
C GLU A 68 -10.01 13.97 -32.38
N MET A 69 -10.91 13.14 -31.88
CA MET A 69 -12.06 12.67 -32.63
C MET A 69 -12.94 13.84 -33.11
N GLU A 70 -13.28 14.77 -32.23
CA GLU A 70 -14.10 15.93 -32.59
C GLU A 70 -13.40 16.82 -33.65
N ARG A 71 -12.09 16.97 -33.55
CA ARG A 71 -11.30 17.70 -34.54
C ARG A 71 -11.37 17.02 -35.91
N VAL A 72 -11.16 15.71 -35.96
CA VAL A 72 -11.22 14.91 -37.18
C VAL A 72 -12.64 14.91 -37.75
N GLU A 73 -13.69 14.81 -36.94
CA GLU A 73 -15.08 14.92 -37.40
C GLU A 73 -15.35 16.28 -38.01
N ARG A 74 -14.96 17.40 -37.39
CA ARG A 74 -15.12 18.74 -37.95
C ARG A 74 -14.40 18.89 -39.29
N GLN A 75 -13.16 18.36 -39.42
CA GLN A 75 -12.42 18.37 -40.66
C GLN A 75 -13.11 17.55 -41.75
N ASN A 76 -13.60 16.37 -41.43
CA ASN A 76 -14.30 15.49 -42.36
C ASN A 76 -15.62 16.14 -42.83
N ILE A 77 -16.41 16.69 -41.94
CA ILE A 77 -17.65 17.42 -42.28
C ILE A 77 -17.34 18.59 -43.23
N ALA A 78 -16.28 19.38 -42.95
CA ALA A 78 -15.89 20.49 -43.80
C ALA A 78 -15.47 20.03 -45.23
N MET A 79 -14.70 18.95 -45.31
CA MET A 79 -14.30 18.36 -46.58
C MET A 79 -15.47 17.77 -47.36
N PHE A 80 -16.38 17.09 -46.71
CA PHE A 80 -17.57 16.51 -47.35
C PHE A 80 -18.58 17.58 -47.80
N SER A 81 -18.80 18.61 -46.98
CA SER A 81 -19.67 19.74 -47.39
C SER A 81 -19.15 20.55 -48.55
N ALA A 82 -17.82 20.56 -48.79
CA ALA A 82 -17.21 21.24 -49.92
C ALA A 82 -17.25 20.41 -51.22
N LYS A 83 -17.39 19.08 -51.13
CA LYS A 83 -17.29 18.19 -52.33
C LYS A 83 -18.57 17.45 -52.68
N ILE A 84 -19.46 17.20 -51.71
CA ILE A 84 -20.63 16.34 -51.90
C ILE A 84 -21.81 16.98 -51.14
N ALA A 85 -23.01 16.93 -51.75
CA ALA A 85 -24.23 17.34 -51.03
C ALA A 85 -24.34 16.62 -49.70
N SER A 86 -24.60 17.35 -48.63
CA SER A 86 -24.59 16.89 -47.21
C SER A 86 -25.58 15.76 -46.89
N SER A 87 -26.31 15.24 -47.87
CA SER A 87 -27.31 14.17 -47.76
C SER A 87 -26.81 12.76 -48.11
N ASP A 88 -25.51 12.60 -48.42
CA ASP A 88 -25.00 11.28 -48.80
C ASP A 88 -24.94 10.33 -47.58
N ARG A 89 -25.68 9.23 -47.66
CA ARG A 89 -25.75 8.17 -46.64
C ARG A 89 -24.37 7.61 -46.30
N SER A 90 -23.42 7.67 -47.23
CA SER A 90 -22.05 7.18 -47.04
C SER A 90 -21.26 7.99 -46.00
N VAL A 91 -21.46 9.31 -45.95
CA VAL A 91 -20.84 10.21 -44.96
C VAL A 91 -21.33 9.91 -43.55
N GLY A 92 -22.66 9.76 -43.39
CA GLY A 92 -23.27 9.41 -42.10
C GLY A 92 -22.77 8.07 -41.59
N ALA A 93 -22.66 7.06 -42.46
CA ALA A 93 -22.14 5.73 -42.12
C ALA A 93 -20.67 5.80 -41.70
N PHE A 94 -19.84 6.60 -42.40
CA PHE A 94 -18.44 6.79 -42.04
C PHE A 94 -18.25 7.46 -40.69
N LEU A 95 -18.94 8.55 -40.43
CA LEU A 95 -18.88 9.24 -39.12
C LEU A 95 -19.33 8.31 -37.98
N LYS A 96 -20.43 7.56 -38.19
CA LYS A 96 -20.91 6.58 -37.21
C LYS A 96 -19.87 5.51 -36.89
N ARG A 97 -19.19 4.99 -37.93
CA ARG A 97 -18.13 3.99 -37.75
C ARG A 97 -16.95 4.56 -36.98
N ASN A 98 -16.51 5.78 -37.27
CA ASN A 98 -15.44 6.43 -36.54
C ASN A 98 -15.77 6.61 -35.06
N ARG A 99 -17.00 7.04 -34.72
CA ARG A 99 -17.46 7.13 -33.34
C ARG A 99 -17.47 5.77 -32.63
N GLN A 100 -17.85 4.71 -33.33
CA GLN A 100 -17.83 3.36 -32.76
C GLN A 100 -16.41 2.91 -32.43
N ILE A 101 -15.43 3.16 -33.33
CA ILE A 101 -14.01 2.82 -33.10
C ILE A 101 -13.48 3.58 -31.86
N VAL A 102 -13.70 4.89 -31.80
CA VAL A 102 -13.24 5.68 -30.66
C VAL A 102 -13.96 5.25 -29.36
N GLY A 103 -15.26 4.93 -29.43
CA GLY A 103 -16.00 4.38 -28.30
C GLY A 103 -15.37 3.08 -27.77
N GLN A 104 -14.99 2.16 -28.64
CA GLN A 104 -14.28 0.93 -28.27
C GLN A 104 -12.91 1.23 -27.65
N ASP A 105 -12.14 2.15 -28.23
CA ASP A 105 -10.84 2.56 -27.68
C ASP A 105 -10.98 3.18 -26.29
N LEU A 106 -12.04 3.97 -26.04
CA LEU A 106 -12.31 4.55 -24.74
C LEU A 106 -12.72 3.48 -23.70
N GLU A 107 -13.56 2.51 -24.09
CA GLU A 107 -13.91 1.37 -23.24
C GLU A 107 -12.69 0.54 -22.85
N ASP A 108 -11.80 0.28 -23.81
CA ASP A 108 -10.55 -0.45 -23.56
C ASP A 108 -9.61 0.32 -22.62
N LEU A 109 -9.53 1.64 -22.78
CA LEU A 109 -8.76 2.51 -21.91
C LEU A 109 -9.33 2.51 -20.48
N GLU A 110 -10.65 2.56 -20.34
CA GLU A 110 -11.34 2.46 -19.06
C GLU A 110 -11.09 1.10 -18.39
N ARG A 111 -11.22 0.00 -19.12
CA ARG A 111 -10.93 -1.36 -18.62
C ARG A 111 -9.49 -1.47 -18.13
N ARG A 112 -8.52 -0.98 -18.88
CA ARG A 112 -7.10 -0.97 -18.49
C ARG A 112 -6.88 -0.12 -17.23
N SER A 113 -7.50 1.05 -17.16
CA SER A 113 -7.46 1.93 -15.98
C SER A 113 -8.02 1.25 -14.74
N ASN A 114 -9.17 0.55 -14.88
CA ASN A 114 -9.81 -0.18 -13.79
C ASN A 114 -8.96 -1.36 -13.31
N LEU A 115 -8.34 -2.12 -14.22
CA LEU A 115 -7.42 -3.21 -13.87
C LEU A 115 -6.17 -2.68 -13.16
N THR A 116 -5.59 -1.60 -13.65
CA THR A 116 -4.44 -0.93 -13.02
C THR A 116 -4.81 -0.43 -11.62
N SER A 117 -5.97 0.19 -11.47
CA SER A 117 -6.49 0.67 -10.19
C SER A 117 -6.70 -0.47 -9.19
N ALA A 118 -7.27 -1.59 -9.63
CA ALA A 118 -7.45 -2.78 -8.80
C ALA A 118 -6.11 -3.36 -8.35
N LYS A 119 -5.11 -3.40 -9.24
CA LYS A 119 -3.75 -3.86 -8.92
C LYS A 119 -3.09 -2.99 -7.84
N PHE A 120 -3.16 -1.66 -7.97
CA PHE A 120 -2.61 -0.75 -6.96
C PHE A 120 -3.35 -0.84 -5.63
N ALA A 121 -4.68 -0.92 -5.64
CA ALA A 121 -5.49 -1.07 -4.44
C ALA A 121 -5.17 -2.37 -3.70
N LEU A 122 -5.06 -3.50 -4.43
CA LEU A 122 -4.65 -4.78 -3.87
C LEU A 122 -3.24 -4.70 -3.28
N GLY A 123 -2.28 -4.14 -4.03
CA GLY A 123 -0.91 -3.94 -3.56
C GLY A 123 -0.84 -3.12 -2.28
N ALA A 124 -1.56 -1.99 -2.20
CA ALA A 124 -1.62 -1.17 -1.00
C ALA A 124 -2.20 -1.94 0.21
N SER A 125 -3.25 -2.74 -0.01
CA SER A 125 -3.84 -3.55 1.06
C SER A 125 -2.90 -4.65 1.56
N LEU A 126 -2.12 -5.25 0.67
CA LEU A 126 -1.12 -6.26 1.01
C LEU A 126 0.04 -5.65 1.81
N ASP A 127 0.57 -4.50 1.39
CA ASP A 127 1.67 -3.82 2.11
C ASP A 127 1.24 -3.41 3.51
N TYR A 128 0.02 -2.87 3.65
CA TYR A 128 -0.54 -2.55 4.95
C TYR A 128 -0.64 -3.79 5.85
N LYS A 129 -1.24 -4.88 5.34
CA LYS A 129 -1.39 -6.14 6.09
C LYS A 129 -0.04 -6.74 6.45
N TYR A 130 0.92 -6.71 5.53
CA TYR A 130 2.26 -7.22 5.77
C TYR A 130 2.98 -6.43 6.87
N GLY A 131 2.93 -5.09 6.82
CA GLY A 131 3.47 -4.24 7.88
C GLY A 131 2.85 -4.52 9.24
N GLN A 132 1.52 -4.69 9.31
CA GLN A 132 0.82 -5.03 10.56
C GLN A 132 1.19 -6.43 11.07
N SER A 133 1.25 -7.43 10.19
CA SER A 133 1.63 -8.80 10.57
C SER A 133 3.07 -8.87 11.06
N ALA A 134 4.02 -8.22 10.38
CA ALA A 134 5.40 -8.13 10.81
C ALA A 134 5.53 -7.44 12.17
N SER A 135 4.81 -6.34 12.38
CA SER A 135 4.77 -5.62 13.65
C SER A 135 4.22 -6.50 14.79
N SER A 136 3.12 -7.21 14.56
CA SER A 136 2.52 -8.10 15.57
C SER A 136 3.43 -9.28 15.91
N GLY A 137 4.10 -9.87 14.93
CA GLY A 137 5.09 -10.92 15.13
C GLY A 137 6.25 -10.46 16.02
N ILE A 138 6.84 -9.31 15.72
CA ILE A 138 7.94 -8.73 16.52
C ILE A 138 7.47 -8.43 17.97
N ARG A 139 6.27 -7.91 18.15
CA ARG A 139 5.71 -7.65 19.49
C ARG A 139 5.49 -8.94 20.28
N ALA A 140 4.97 -9.98 19.64
CA ALA A 140 4.78 -11.29 20.30
C ALA A 140 6.11 -11.90 20.72
N GLU A 141 7.12 -11.87 19.85
CA GLU A 141 8.47 -12.32 20.14
C GLU A 141 9.12 -11.51 21.28
N ALA A 142 9.01 -10.18 21.23
CA ALA A 142 9.51 -9.30 22.30
C ALA A 142 8.91 -9.64 23.66
N THR A 143 7.61 -9.88 23.67
CA THR A 143 6.88 -10.26 24.91
C THR A 143 7.32 -11.62 25.41
N ALA A 144 7.44 -12.63 24.53
CA ALA A 144 7.90 -13.96 24.90
C ALA A 144 9.34 -13.94 25.46
N ASN A 145 10.23 -13.18 24.81
CA ASN A 145 11.62 -13.01 25.24
C ASN A 145 11.69 -12.29 26.60
N LEU A 146 10.84 -11.28 26.84
CA LEU A 146 10.76 -10.59 28.12
C LEU A 146 10.38 -11.58 29.24
N TYR A 147 9.29 -12.34 29.06
CA TYR A 147 8.86 -13.32 30.07
C TYR A 147 9.87 -14.42 30.30
N SER A 148 10.48 -14.98 29.24
CA SER A 148 11.49 -16.00 29.33
C SER A 148 12.72 -15.51 30.12
N ASN A 149 13.20 -14.31 29.82
CA ASN A 149 14.37 -13.74 30.52
C ASN A 149 14.04 -13.38 31.97
N MET A 150 12.84 -12.87 32.26
CA MET A 150 12.40 -12.62 33.62
C MET A 150 12.30 -13.94 34.44
N ALA A 151 11.74 -15.00 33.84
CA ALA A 151 11.65 -16.30 34.51
C ALA A 151 13.03 -16.86 34.88
N ARG A 152 14.01 -16.77 33.93
CA ARG A 152 15.40 -17.18 34.18
C ARG A 152 16.07 -16.37 35.29
N LEU A 153 15.82 -15.06 35.36
CA LEU A 153 16.39 -14.20 36.40
C LEU A 153 15.80 -14.53 37.75
N LEU A 154 14.49 -14.84 37.81
CA LEU A 154 13.83 -15.26 39.07
C LEU A 154 14.32 -16.63 39.55
N GLN A 155 14.50 -17.61 38.63
CA GLN A 155 15.08 -18.93 39.01
C GLN A 155 16.48 -18.80 39.60
N ASN A 156 17.30 -17.87 39.09
CA ASN A 156 18.63 -17.63 39.64
C ASN A 156 18.62 -16.99 41.05
N LEU A 157 17.51 -16.36 41.46
CA LEU A 157 17.33 -15.83 42.81
C LEU A 157 16.88 -16.91 43.83
N ASP A 158 16.14 -17.92 43.33
CA ASP A 158 15.64 -19.00 44.22
C ASP A 158 16.70 -20.08 44.54
N ILE A 159 17.84 -20.11 43.80
CA ILE A 159 18.91 -21.12 43.98
C ILE A 159 20.02 -20.62 44.93
N THR A 160 19.97 -19.37 45.37
CA THR A 160 20.99 -18.77 46.28
C THR A 160 20.41 -18.50 47.67
#